data_4fa7b0d0e3c8856673241d308869afdb
#
_entry.id   4fa7b0d0e3c8856673241d308869afdb
#
_cell.length_a   1.000
_cell.length_b   1.000
_cell.length_c   1.000
_cell.angle_alpha   90.00
_cell.angle_beta   90.00
_cell.angle_gamma   90.00
#
_symmetry.space_group_name_H-M   'P 1'
#
loop_
_entity.id
_entity.type
_entity.pdbx_description
1 polymer ?
#
loop_
_entity_poly.entity_id
_entity_poly.type
_entity_poly.pdbx_seq_one_letter_code
_entity_poly.pdbx_strand_id
1 'polypeptide(L)'
;MRSIPEMMKINNIKTTYAVIGSRSVNANIDHILSERISKHDTIISGGAIGIDTMAAEWANANGISTIVIKPNYAVYGKKAPLIRNKEIALACDTMIAIWDGKSKGTLNAINHAKKAGKHVEIIRV
;
A
#
# COMPACT_ATOMS: atom_id res chain seq x y z
N MET A 1 16.75 -17.16 1.21
CA MET A 1 16.84 -16.10 0.18
C MET A 1 16.09 -14.86 0.69
N ARG A 2 16.70 -13.72 0.60
CA ARG A 2 16.06 -12.45 1.00
C ARG A 2 15.11 -11.99 -0.07
N SER A 3 14.01 -11.34 0.34
CA SER A 3 13.08 -10.73 -0.59
C SER A 3 13.71 -9.53 -1.31
N ILE A 4 13.17 -9.14 -2.47
CA ILE A 4 13.63 -7.96 -3.19
C ILE A 4 13.60 -6.70 -2.31
N PRO A 5 12.53 -6.42 -1.53
CA PRO A 5 12.52 -5.27 -0.62
C PRO A 5 13.62 -5.30 0.44
N GLU A 6 13.94 -6.48 0.98
CA GLU A 6 15.03 -6.62 1.95
C GLU A 6 16.39 -6.35 1.32
N MET A 7 16.60 -6.82 0.10
CA MET A 7 17.84 -6.57 -0.64
C MET A 7 18.00 -5.08 -0.95
N MET A 8 16.93 -4.41 -1.33
CA MET A 8 16.92 -2.97 -1.59
C MET A 8 17.28 -2.18 -0.34
N LYS A 9 16.75 -2.55 0.83
CA LYS A 9 17.06 -1.90 2.10
C LYS A 9 18.52 -2.04 2.49
N ILE A 10 19.09 -3.21 2.29
CA ILE A 10 20.51 -3.47 2.59
C ILE A 10 21.42 -2.57 1.76
N ASN A 11 21.03 -2.29 0.54
CA ASN A 11 21.78 -1.44 -0.38
C ASN A 11 21.42 0.04 -0.27
N ASN A 12 20.61 0.43 0.73
CA ASN A 12 20.08 1.79 0.90
C ASN A 12 19.31 2.31 -0.32
N ILE A 13 18.71 1.41 -1.08
CA ILE A 13 17.89 1.75 -2.23
C ILE A 13 16.51 2.15 -1.73
N LYS A 14 16.02 3.30 -2.18
CA LYS A 14 14.66 3.75 -1.86
C LYS A 14 13.63 2.84 -2.49
N THR A 15 12.67 2.41 -1.69
CA THR A 15 11.56 1.58 -2.14
C THR A 15 10.25 2.34 -1.97
N THR A 16 9.38 2.22 -2.95
CA THR A 16 8.03 2.77 -2.87
C THR A 16 7.07 1.65 -2.52
N TYR A 17 6.46 1.77 -1.34
CA TYR A 17 5.51 0.79 -0.83
C TYR A 17 4.09 1.30 -1.00
N ALA A 18 3.25 0.54 -1.68
CA ALA A 18 1.81 0.74 -1.58
C ALA A 18 1.34 0.05 -0.30
N VAL A 19 0.67 0.77 0.57
CA VAL A 19 0.04 0.20 1.77
C VAL A 19 -1.46 0.35 1.60
N ILE A 20 -2.12 -0.78 1.45
CA ILE A 20 -3.57 -0.84 1.23
C ILE A 20 -4.20 -1.80 2.22
N GLY A 21 -5.50 -1.69 2.40
CA GLY A 21 -6.19 -2.61 3.29
C GLY A 21 -7.68 -2.40 3.36
N SER A 22 -8.32 -3.30 4.09
CA SER A 22 -9.75 -3.34 4.28
C SER A 22 -10.20 -2.20 5.20
N ARG A 23 -11.34 -1.57 4.88
CA ARG A 23 -11.89 -0.46 5.67
C ARG A 23 -12.29 -0.87 7.07
N SER A 24 -12.74 -2.10 7.23
CA SER A 24 -13.26 -2.62 8.50
C SER A 24 -12.17 -3.19 9.40
N VAL A 25 -10.92 -3.19 8.96
CA VAL A 25 -9.82 -3.71 9.78
C VAL A 25 -9.48 -2.71 10.87
N ASN A 26 -9.51 -3.17 12.09
CA ASN A 26 -9.07 -2.41 13.26
C ASN A 26 -7.90 -3.15 13.89
N ALA A 27 -6.73 -3.00 13.30
CA ALA A 27 -5.51 -3.67 13.73
C ALA A 27 -4.41 -2.64 13.96
N ASN A 28 -3.50 -2.94 14.87
CA ASN A 28 -2.30 -2.12 15.05
C ASN A 28 -1.32 -2.46 13.93
N ILE A 29 -1.19 -1.55 12.97
CA ILE A 29 -0.33 -1.74 11.81
C ILE A 29 1.07 -1.18 12.01
N ASP A 30 1.33 -0.43 13.08
CA ASP A 30 2.61 0.22 13.32
C ASP A 30 3.76 -0.79 13.31
N HIS A 31 3.58 -1.91 13.99
CA HIS A 31 4.56 -2.98 14.06
C HIS A 31 4.81 -3.61 12.69
N ILE A 32 3.72 -3.84 11.93
CA ILE A 32 3.80 -4.39 10.57
C ILE A 32 4.62 -3.47 9.67
N LEU A 33 4.34 -2.18 9.72
CA LEU A 33 5.01 -1.20 8.86
C LEU A 33 6.46 -0.95 9.29
N SER A 34 6.71 -0.85 10.59
CA SER A 34 8.06 -0.56 11.10
C SER A 34 9.07 -1.68 10.81
N GLU A 35 8.60 -2.92 10.68
CA GLU A 35 9.46 -4.05 10.30
C GLU A 35 9.86 -4.01 8.82
N ARG A 36 9.15 -3.27 7.98
CA ARG A 36 9.27 -3.32 6.52
C ARG A 36 9.76 -2.02 5.89
N ILE A 37 9.36 -0.90 6.45
CA ILE A 37 9.52 0.42 5.83
C ILE A 37 10.51 1.26 6.62
N SER A 38 11.49 1.85 5.93
CA SER A 38 12.52 2.69 6.54
C SER A 38 12.32 4.16 6.18
N LYS A 39 13.10 5.04 6.82
CA LYS A 39 13.05 6.49 6.59
C LYS A 39 13.24 6.92 5.14
N HIS A 40 13.97 6.11 4.37
CA HIS A 40 14.32 6.44 2.99
C HIS A 40 13.24 6.03 1.99
N ASP A 41 12.28 5.25 2.45
CA ASP A 41 11.22 4.73 1.60
C ASP A 41 10.09 5.75 1.46
N THR A 42 9.18 5.48 0.54
CA THR A 42 7.96 6.28 0.32
C THR A 42 6.75 5.36 0.42
N ILE A 43 5.69 5.84 1.05
CA ILE A 43 4.41 5.15 1.11
C ILE A 43 3.46 5.78 0.10
N ILE A 44 2.78 4.92 -0.66
CA ILE A 44 1.65 5.30 -1.50
C ILE A 44 0.39 4.71 -0.88
N SER A 45 -0.63 5.53 -0.69
CA SER A 45 -1.94 5.08 -0.21
C SER A 45 -3.07 5.66 -1.08
N GLY A 46 -4.25 5.10 -0.93
CA GLY A 46 -5.41 5.52 -1.70
C GLY A 46 -6.28 6.58 -1.04
N GLY A 47 -5.96 6.98 0.18
CA GLY A 47 -6.74 7.97 0.92
C GLY A 47 -8.09 7.46 1.42
N ALA A 48 -8.31 6.15 1.43
CA ALA A 48 -9.53 5.56 1.97
C ALA A 48 -9.49 5.52 3.50
N ILE A 49 -10.67 5.33 4.11
CA ILE A 49 -10.81 5.16 5.55
C ILE A 49 -10.16 3.82 5.97
N GLY A 50 -9.66 3.75 7.19
CA GLY A 50 -9.08 2.53 7.75
C GLY A 50 -7.57 2.43 7.51
N ILE A 51 -7.11 1.34 6.92
CA ILE A 51 -5.67 1.07 6.75
C ILE A 51 -4.94 2.20 6.01
N ASP A 52 -5.53 2.75 4.95
CA ASP A 52 -4.91 3.84 4.19
C ASP A 52 -4.62 5.06 5.07
N THR A 53 -5.60 5.46 5.88
CA THR A 53 -5.46 6.59 6.81
C THR A 53 -4.44 6.27 7.90
N MET A 54 -4.49 5.07 8.47
CA MET A 54 -3.56 4.63 9.52
C MET A 54 -2.12 4.61 9.00
N ALA A 55 -1.92 4.14 7.77
CA ALA A 55 -0.59 4.12 7.15
C ALA A 55 -0.03 5.53 6.94
N ALA A 56 -0.86 6.46 6.49
CA ALA A 56 -0.46 7.85 6.29
C ALA A 56 -0.10 8.53 7.62
N GLU A 57 -0.89 8.28 8.66
CA GLU A 57 -0.62 8.81 10.00
C GLU A 57 0.70 8.26 10.56
N TRP A 58 0.93 6.96 10.41
CA TRP A 58 2.17 6.32 10.85
C TRP A 58 3.38 6.90 10.09
N ALA A 59 3.27 7.06 8.78
CA ALA A 59 4.34 7.61 7.96
C ALA A 59 4.67 9.05 8.38
N ASN A 60 3.65 9.87 8.59
CA ASN A 60 3.83 11.24 9.03
C ASN A 60 4.52 11.31 10.39
N ALA A 61 4.13 10.46 11.33
CA ALA A 61 4.72 10.42 12.66
C ALA A 61 6.20 9.96 12.64
N ASN A 62 6.60 9.21 11.62
CA ASN A 62 7.95 8.66 11.49
C ASN A 62 8.81 9.38 10.44
N GLY A 63 8.35 10.50 9.91
CA GLY A 63 9.11 11.29 8.94
C GLY A 63 9.29 10.61 7.59
N ILE A 64 8.36 9.74 7.21
CA ILE A 64 8.39 9.00 5.95
C ILE A 64 7.51 9.71 4.92
N SER A 65 8.04 9.87 3.70
CA SER A 65 7.30 10.51 2.61
C SER A 65 6.06 9.72 2.22
N THR A 66 4.96 10.43 1.98
CA THR A 66 3.68 9.82 1.63
C THR A 66 3.13 10.44 0.36
N ILE A 67 2.64 9.58 -0.54
CA ILE A 67 1.91 9.98 -1.74
C ILE A 67 0.49 9.41 -1.62
N VAL A 68 -0.52 10.25 -1.76
CA VAL A 68 -1.92 9.82 -1.71
C VAL A 68 -2.51 9.94 -3.12
N ILE A 69 -2.96 8.81 -3.68
CA ILE A 69 -3.62 8.77 -4.98
C ILE A 69 -5.10 8.59 -4.73
N LYS A 70 -5.85 9.68 -4.83
CA LYS A 70 -7.30 9.67 -4.59
C LYS A 70 -8.05 9.24 -5.84
N PRO A 71 -9.22 8.59 -5.68
CA PRO A 71 -10.05 8.27 -6.83
C PRO A 71 -10.60 9.54 -7.48
N ASN A 72 -10.53 9.61 -8.80
CA ASN A 72 -11.02 10.76 -9.56
C ASN A 72 -12.46 10.50 -10.05
N TYR A 73 -13.42 10.72 -9.18
CA TYR A 73 -14.84 10.51 -9.49
C TYR A 73 -15.36 11.40 -10.62
N ALA A 74 -14.81 12.60 -10.75
CA ALA A 74 -15.22 13.53 -11.80
C ALA A 74 -14.94 12.98 -13.20
N VAL A 75 -13.85 12.23 -13.36
CA VAL A 75 -13.45 11.65 -14.65
C VAL A 75 -14.02 10.25 -14.84
N TYR A 76 -13.94 9.40 -13.81
CA TYR A 76 -14.22 7.96 -13.95
C TYR A 76 -15.52 7.49 -13.31
N GLY A 77 -16.24 8.38 -12.63
CA GLY A 77 -17.50 8.03 -11.97
C GLY A 77 -17.32 6.89 -10.95
N LYS A 78 -18.24 5.93 -10.99
CA LYS A 78 -18.25 4.82 -10.02
C LYS A 78 -17.03 3.89 -10.12
N LYS A 79 -16.33 3.91 -11.26
CA LYS A 79 -15.13 3.09 -11.48
C LYS A 79 -13.86 3.73 -10.90
N ALA A 80 -13.95 4.97 -10.42
CA ALA A 80 -12.79 5.72 -9.95
C ALA A 80 -11.94 4.97 -8.92
N PRO A 81 -12.49 4.31 -7.90
CA PRO A 81 -11.68 3.54 -6.96
C PRO A 81 -10.90 2.39 -7.61
N LEU A 82 -11.48 1.71 -8.58
CA LEU A 82 -10.82 0.60 -9.28
C LEU A 82 -9.67 1.09 -10.15
N ILE A 83 -9.87 2.22 -10.81
CA ILE A 83 -8.83 2.84 -11.64
C ILE A 83 -7.69 3.34 -10.75
N ARG A 84 -8.01 3.99 -9.62
CA ARG A 84 -7.04 4.42 -8.63
C ARG A 84 -6.20 3.25 -8.11
N ASN A 85 -6.81 2.10 -7.86
CA ASN A 85 -6.08 0.90 -7.41
C ASN A 85 -5.05 0.45 -8.44
N LYS A 86 -5.39 0.52 -9.72
CA LYS A 86 -4.44 0.22 -10.79
C LYS A 86 -3.28 1.22 -10.82
N GLU A 87 -3.57 2.49 -10.64
CA GLU A 87 -2.53 3.54 -10.58
C GLU A 87 -1.56 3.30 -9.41
N ILE A 88 -2.08 2.94 -8.25
CA ILE A 88 -1.26 2.60 -7.08
C ILE A 88 -0.37 1.41 -7.40
N ALA A 89 -0.95 0.36 -7.98
CA ALA A 89 -0.21 -0.86 -8.32
C ALA A 89 0.93 -0.59 -9.28
N LEU A 90 0.74 0.30 -10.25
CA LEU A 90 1.77 0.66 -11.22
C LEU A 90 2.84 1.57 -10.63
N ALA A 91 2.49 2.39 -9.64
CA ALA A 91 3.40 3.38 -9.06
C ALA A 91 4.31 2.81 -7.97
N CYS A 92 3.96 1.68 -7.38
CA CYS A 92 4.75 1.09 -6.29
C CYS A 92 5.79 0.09 -6.79
N ASP A 93 6.79 -0.17 -5.96
CA ASP A 93 7.72 -1.28 -6.15
C ASP A 93 7.20 -2.54 -5.47
N THR A 94 6.65 -2.38 -4.28
CA THR A 94 6.10 -3.45 -3.45
C THR A 94 4.76 -3.01 -2.87
N MET A 95 3.83 -3.93 -2.79
CA MET A 95 2.53 -3.70 -2.16
C MET A 95 2.42 -4.50 -0.88
N ILE A 96 2.04 -3.83 0.21
CA ILE A 96 1.66 -4.45 1.48
C ILE A 96 0.15 -4.35 1.58
N ALA A 97 -0.52 -5.49 1.53
CA ALA A 97 -1.98 -5.57 1.59
C ALA A 97 -2.42 -6.17 2.92
N ILE A 98 -3.05 -5.37 3.75
CA ILE A 98 -3.57 -5.80 5.05
C ILE A 98 -5.05 -6.11 4.86
N TRP A 99 -5.37 -7.38 4.69
CA TRP A 99 -6.64 -7.84 4.11
C TRP A 99 -7.40 -8.75 5.06
N ASP A 100 -8.71 -8.51 5.17
CA ASP A 100 -9.63 -9.35 5.95
C ASP A 100 -10.07 -10.63 5.22
N GLY A 101 -9.63 -10.82 3.99
CA GLY A 101 -10.03 -11.96 3.15
C GLY A 101 -11.38 -11.78 2.46
N LYS A 102 -12.06 -10.65 2.68
CA LYS A 102 -13.41 -10.40 2.17
C LYS A 102 -13.49 -9.16 1.29
N SER A 103 -12.74 -8.11 1.59
CA SER A 103 -12.79 -6.85 0.87
C SER A 103 -12.46 -7.03 -0.61
N LYS A 104 -13.41 -6.70 -1.48
CA LYS A 104 -13.24 -6.80 -2.94
C LYS A 104 -12.30 -5.70 -3.45
N GLY A 105 -12.33 -4.53 -2.86
CA GLY A 105 -11.45 -3.43 -3.24
C GLY A 105 -9.98 -3.76 -2.98
N THR A 106 -9.68 -4.34 -1.83
CA THR A 106 -8.33 -4.78 -1.51
C THR A 106 -7.87 -5.88 -2.45
N LEU A 107 -8.72 -6.86 -2.72
CA LEU A 107 -8.41 -7.92 -3.68
C LEU A 107 -8.15 -7.38 -5.08
N ASN A 108 -8.94 -6.40 -5.51
CA ASN A 108 -8.74 -5.74 -6.80
C ASN A 108 -7.35 -5.11 -6.89
N ALA A 109 -6.91 -4.40 -5.86
CA ALA A 109 -5.58 -3.80 -5.82
C ALA A 109 -4.47 -4.87 -5.84
N ILE A 110 -4.64 -5.95 -5.08
CA ILE A 110 -3.71 -7.09 -5.06
C ILE A 110 -3.56 -7.66 -6.47
N ASN A 111 -4.68 -7.90 -7.16
CA ASN A 111 -4.67 -8.48 -8.49
C ASN A 111 -3.98 -7.58 -9.52
N HIS A 112 -4.19 -6.26 -9.45
CA HIS A 112 -3.49 -5.32 -10.31
C HIS A 112 -1.98 -5.35 -10.08
N ALA A 113 -1.54 -5.41 -8.82
CA ALA A 113 -0.12 -5.46 -8.50
C ALA A 113 0.52 -6.76 -8.98
N LYS A 114 -0.14 -7.89 -8.78
CA LYS A 114 0.33 -9.19 -9.28
C LYS A 114 0.44 -9.21 -10.80
N LYS A 115 -0.56 -8.70 -11.49
CA LYS A 115 -0.58 -8.62 -12.95
C LYS A 115 0.55 -7.73 -13.48
N ALA A 116 0.90 -6.69 -12.75
CA ALA A 116 1.99 -5.79 -13.10
C ALA A 116 3.38 -6.33 -12.73
N GLY A 117 3.45 -7.54 -12.18
CA GLY A 117 4.72 -8.16 -11.79
C GLY A 117 5.33 -7.59 -10.52
N LYS A 118 4.55 -6.89 -9.70
CA LYS A 118 5.04 -6.32 -8.45
C LYS A 118 5.10 -7.36 -7.35
N HIS A 119 6.01 -7.15 -6.40
CA HIS A 119 6.03 -7.97 -5.20
C HIS A 119 4.84 -7.58 -4.32
N VAL A 120 4.06 -8.57 -3.88
CA VAL A 120 2.88 -8.34 -3.03
C VAL A 120 3.00 -9.18 -1.78
N GLU A 121 2.94 -8.52 -0.62
CA GLU A 121 2.84 -9.19 0.66
C GLU A 121 1.42 -9.03 1.19
N ILE A 122 0.74 -10.15 1.38
CA ILE A 122 -0.63 -10.17 1.90
C ILE A 122 -0.58 -10.56 3.37
N ILE A 123 -1.09 -9.67 4.21
CA ILE A 123 -1.17 -9.91 5.66
C ILE A 123 -2.65 -10.07 6.01
N ARG A 124 -3.02 -11.29 6.36
CA ARG A 124 -4.40 -11.59 6.76
C ARG A 124 -4.65 -11.14 8.19
N VAL A 125 -5.76 -10.49 8.37
CA VAL A 125 -6.20 -9.98 9.68
C VAL A 125 -7.64 -10.38 9.98
#